data_e8387f0aa2ad69271914f27cf9b08f0b
#
_entry.id   e8387f0aa2ad69271914f27cf9b08f0b
#
_cell.length_a   1.000
_cell.length_b   1.000
_cell.length_c   1.000
_cell.angle_alpha   90.00
_cell.angle_beta   90.00
_cell.angle_gamma   90.00
#
_symmetry.space_group_name_H-M   'P 1'
#
loop_
_entity.id
_entity.type
_entity.pdbx_description
1 polymer ?
#
loop_
_entity_poly.entity_id
_entity_poly.type
_entity_poly.pdbx_seq_one_letter_code
_entity_poly.pdbx_strand_id
1 'polypeptide(L)'
;MKISLTKNELRRLYKAKRMALSQDEVNFLSQKLLDNFILQFNPIENQSVNIFLAIEKFNEVNTQFFIDFFFKKKIKVYVSKIVNDKLISVQIFPDSKYEINKWGIREPLSNIAANVQLDYVLTPLLYCDERGNRVGYGRGFYDAFFLENQNIGKKIGLNFFEPEENIADLFENDIQLDVLLTPYDNLDFN
;
A
#
# COMPACT_ATOMS: atom_id res chain seq x y z
N MET A 1 -26.75 6.79 7.74
CA MET A 1 -26.54 5.77 6.66
C MET A 1 -25.44 6.30 5.77
N LYS A 2 -24.35 5.55 5.54
CA LYS A 2 -23.27 5.99 4.65
C LYS A 2 -23.74 6.00 3.20
N ILE A 3 -23.26 6.96 2.44
CA ILE A 3 -23.54 7.07 1.00
C ILE A 3 -22.78 5.94 0.28
N SER A 4 -23.39 5.33 -0.74
CA SER A 4 -22.74 4.35 -1.59
C SER A 4 -22.29 5.01 -2.90
N LEU A 5 -21.01 4.91 -3.23
CA LEU A 5 -20.40 5.44 -4.43
C LEU A 5 -19.72 4.32 -5.24
N THR A 6 -19.70 4.47 -6.54
CA THR A 6 -18.96 3.57 -7.43
C THR A 6 -17.44 3.75 -7.25
N LYS A 7 -16.67 2.72 -7.58
CA LYS A 7 -15.19 2.79 -7.57
C LYS A 7 -14.66 3.97 -8.40
N ASN A 8 -15.33 4.33 -9.50
CA ASN A 8 -14.92 5.47 -10.33
C ASN A 8 -15.17 6.81 -9.66
N GLU A 9 -16.30 6.98 -8.96
CA GLU A 9 -16.60 8.17 -8.18
C GLU A 9 -15.63 8.32 -7.01
N LEU A 10 -15.39 7.23 -6.28
CA LEU A 10 -14.42 7.19 -5.18
C LEU A 10 -12.99 7.51 -5.64
N ARG A 11 -12.54 6.96 -6.78
CA ARG A 11 -11.22 7.31 -7.36
C ARG A 11 -11.10 8.81 -7.61
N ARG A 12 -12.12 9.42 -8.23
CA ARG A 12 -12.11 10.85 -8.52
C ARG A 12 -12.11 11.67 -7.26
N LEU A 13 -12.97 11.34 -6.30
CA LEU A 13 -13.12 12.07 -5.03
C LEU A 13 -11.82 12.00 -4.20
N TYR A 14 -11.34 10.80 -3.91
CA TYR A 14 -10.18 10.61 -3.02
C TYR A 14 -8.84 10.97 -3.68
N LYS A 15 -8.74 10.88 -5.00
CA LYS A 15 -7.61 11.46 -5.71
C LYS A 15 -7.59 12.99 -5.56
N ALA A 16 -8.74 13.66 -5.67
CA ALA A 16 -8.83 15.10 -5.47
C ALA A 16 -8.52 15.49 -4.00
N LYS A 17 -9.13 14.79 -3.00
CA LYS A 17 -8.82 14.99 -1.58
C LYS A 17 -7.31 14.87 -1.32
N ARG A 18 -6.65 13.81 -1.86
CA ARG A 18 -5.23 13.57 -1.68
C ARG A 18 -4.35 14.63 -2.37
N MET A 19 -4.70 15.05 -3.58
CA MET A 19 -3.97 16.10 -4.30
C MET A 19 -4.09 17.48 -3.67
N ALA A 20 -5.08 17.71 -2.78
CA ALA A 20 -5.23 18.96 -2.03
C ALA A 20 -4.29 19.03 -0.81
N LEU A 21 -3.68 17.93 -0.40
CA LEU A 21 -2.70 17.92 0.70
C LEU A 21 -1.40 18.60 0.26
N SER A 22 -0.83 19.41 1.12
CA SER A 22 0.54 19.90 0.98
C SER A 22 1.55 18.77 1.21
N GLN A 23 2.79 18.95 0.75
CA GLN A 23 3.86 17.97 0.99
C GLN A 23 4.16 17.77 2.48
N ASP A 24 4.05 18.84 3.28
CA ASP A 24 4.23 18.75 4.74
C ASP A 24 3.12 17.93 5.40
N GLU A 25 1.87 18.08 4.96
CA GLU A 25 0.76 17.24 5.43
C GLU A 25 0.95 15.77 5.01
N VAL A 26 1.35 15.50 3.77
CA VAL A 26 1.67 14.14 3.31
C VAL A 26 2.74 13.51 4.20
N ASN A 27 3.83 14.21 4.48
CA ASN A 27 4.89 13.70 5.34
C ASN A 27 4.43 13.49 6.79
N PHE A 28 3.70 14.44 7.36
CA PHE A 28 3.16 14.33 8.71
C PHE A 28 2.21 13.14 8.86
N LEU A 29 1.25 12.99 7.93
CA LEU A 29 0.29 11.88 7.94
C LEU A 29 0.98 10.53 7.67
N SER A 30 2.01 10.50 6.81
CA SER A 30 2.80 9.30 6.56
C SER A 30 3.59 8.84 7.78
N GLN A 31 4.13 9.79 8.56
CA GLN A 31 4.80 9.46 9.82
C GLN A 31 3.82 8.86 10.83
N LYS A 32 2.61 9.42 10.96
CA LYS A 32 1.57 8.85 11.82
C LYS A 32 1.18 7.43 11.41
N LEU A 33 1.08 7.15 10.10
CA LEU A 33 0.84 5.80 9.60
C LEU A 33 1.96 4.82 10.00
N LEU A 34 3.21 5.23 9.93
CA LEU A 34 4.33 4.43 10.40
C LEU A 34 4.24 4.17 11.91
N ASP A 35 3.95 5.20 12.70
CA ASP A 35 3.82 5.07 14.16
C ASP A 35 2.71 4.08 14.53
N ASN A 36 1.55 4.16 13.85
CA ASN A 36 0.44 3.23 14.02
C ASN A 36 0.79 1.80 13.59
N PHE A 37 1.53 1.65 12.49
CA PHE A 37 2.05 0.34 12.08
C PHE A 37 2.96 -0.27 13.14
N ILE A 38 3.89 0.50 13.67
CA ILE A 38 4.81 0.04 14.73
C ILE A 38 4.04 -0.35 15.99
N LEU A 39 3.08 0.47 16.40
CA LEU A 39 2.27 0.23 17.60
C LEU A 39 1.44 -1.05 17.49
N GLN A 40 0.82 -1.29 16.33
CA GLN A 40 -0.08 -2.43 16.15
C GLN A 40 0.65 -3.74 15.90
N PHE A 41 1.71 -3.74 15.10
CA PHE A 41 2.35 -4.97 14.65
C PHE A 41 3.67 -5.28 15.36
N ASN A 42 4.31 -4.28 15.98
CA ASN A 42 5.61 -4.41 16.64
C ASN A 42 6.58 -5.31 15.84
N PRO A 43 6.87 -4.96 14.57
CA PRO A 43 7.61 -5.84 13.68
C PRO A 43 9.03 -6.10 14.18
N ILE A 44 9.49 -7.35 14.02
CA ILE A 44 10.77 -7.84 14.55
C ILE A 44 11.76 -8.17 13.42
N GLU A 45 13.04 -8.27 13.78
CA GLU A 45 14.12 -8.65 12.87
C GLU A 45 13.80 -9.95 12.12
N ASN A 46 14.24 -10.05 10.87
CA ASN A 46 14.05 -11.14 9.92
C ASN A 46 12.64 -11.32 9.35
N GLN A 47 11.63 -10.60 9.81
CA GLN A 47 10.35 -10.55 9.11
C GLN A 47 10.51 -9.99 7.69
N SER A 48 9.54 -10.29 6.84
CA SER A 48 9.53 -9.94 5.42
C SER A 48 8.35 -9.03 5.11
N VAL A 49 8.62 -7.85 4.57
CA VAL A 49 7.58 -6.88 4.20
C VAL A 49 7.66 -6.57 2.71
N ASN A 50 6.51 -6.57 2.02
CA ASN A 50 6.38 -5.97 0.71
C ASN A 50 5.71 -4.60 0.86
N ILE A 51 6.28 -3.57 0.25
CA ILE A 51 5.77 -2.21 0.27
C ILE A 51 5.86 -1.59 -1.13
N PHE A 52 4.97 -0.67 -1.45
CA PHE A 52 5.05 0.09 -2.70
C PHE A 52 6.04 1.26 -2.58
N LEU A 53 6.61 1.68 -3.70
CA LEU A 53 7.34 2.93 -3.79
C LEU A 53 6.35 4.05 -4.14
N ALA A 54 6.34 5.09 -3.34
CA ALA A 54 5.38 6.19 -3.47
C ALA A 54 5.51 6.91 -4.81
N ILE A 55 4.37 7.22 -5.43
CA ILE A 55 4.30 8.10 -6.61
C ILE A 55 4.09 9.53 -6.09
N GLU A 56 5.19 10.26 -5.91
CA GLU A 56 5.20 11.60 -5.30
C GLU A 56 4.23 12.57 -5.97
N LYS A 57 4.16 12.58 -7.31
CA LYS A 57 3.23 13.43 -8.07
C LYS A 57 1.75 13.18 -7.79
N PHE A 58 1.41 12.10 -7.07
CA PHE A 58 0.06 11.77 -6.66
C PHE A 58 -0.17 11.91 -5.16
N ASN A 59 0.76 12.53 -4.44
CA ASN A 59 0.71 12.68 -2.99
C ASN A 59 0.41 11.34 -2.28
N GLU A 60 1.04 10.23 -2.72
CA GLU A 60 0.92 8.95 -2.04
C GLU A 60 1.59 8.99 -0.66
N VAL A 61 1.24 8.03 0.18
CA VAL A 61 1.92 7.82 1.47
C VAL A 61 3.42 7.74 1.23
N ASN A 62 4.19 8.57 1.92
CA ASN A 62 5.65 8.56 1.84
C ASN A 62 6.20 7.30 2.51
N THR A 63 6.33 6.25 1.72
CA THR A 63 6.79 4.93 2.16
C THR A 63 8.28 4.87 2.46
N GLN A 64 9.04 5.93 2.16
CA GLN A 64 10.46 5.97 2.51
C GLN A 64 10.67 5.89 4.03
N PHE A 65 9.78 6.50 4.84
CA PHE A 65 9.83 6.41 6.31
C PHE A 65 9.72 4.96 6.80
N PHE A 66 8.84 4.17 6.18
CA PHE A 66 8.70 2.74 6.47
C PHE A 66 9.95 1.95 6.07
N ILE A 67 10.47 2.20 4.86
CA ILE A 67 11.65 1.51 4.33
C ILE A 67 12.86 1.75 5.23
N ASP A 68 13.10 3.01 5.65
CA ASP A 68 14.20 3.38 6.54
C ASP A 68 14.06 2.70 7.92
N PHE A 69 12.84 2.67 8.47
CA PHE A 69 12.53 1.96 9.71
C PHE A 69 12.80 0.45 9.56
N PHE A 70 12.34 -0.19 8.48
CA PHE A 70 12.53 -1.61 8.25
C PHE A 70 14.01 -1.98 8.12
N PHE A 71 14.79 -1.20 7.39
CA PHE A 71 16.23 -1.42 7.32
C PHE A 71 16.92 -1.27 8.67
N LYS A 72 16.57 -0.24 9.44
CA LYS A 72 17.09 -0.04 10.79
C LYS A 72 16.78 -1.21 11.73
N LYS A 73 15.62 -1.85 11.55
CA LYS A 73 15.17 -3.03 12.31
C LYS A 73 15.63 -4.36 11.72
N LYS A 74 16.43 -4.35 10.63
CA LYS A 74 16.89 -5.55 9.90
C LYS A 74 15.73 -6.44 9.41
N ILE A 75 14.62 -5.82 9.05
CA ILE A 75 13.48 -6.46 8.39
C ILE A 75 13.80 -6.56 6.91
N LYS A 76 13.45 -7.68 6.28
CA LYS A 76 13.67 -7.91 4.84
C LYS A 76 12.64 -7.11 4.05
N VAL A 77 13.11 -6.18 3.21
CA VAL A 77 12.25 -5.29 2.45
C VAL A 77 12.16 -5.74 1.00
N TYR A 78 10.94 -5.87 0.54
CA TYR A 78 10.59 -6.10 -0.86
C TYR A 78 9.74 -4.96 -1.36
N VAL A 79 9.87 -4.60 -2.62
CA VAL A 79 9.02 -3.58 -3.24
C VAL A 79 8.23 -4.17 -4.39
N SER A 80 7.00 -3.68 -4.53
CA SER A 80 6.13 -4.04 -5.62
C SER A 80 6.64 -3.41 -6.93
N LYS A 81 6.88 -4.23 -7.95
CA LYS A 81 7.26 -3.80 -9.31
C LYS A 81 6.39 -4.49 -10.35
N ILE A 82 6.01 -3.77 -11.40
CA ILE A 82 5.25 -4.34 -12.52
C ILE A 82 6.23 -4.77 -13.61
N VAL A 83 6.23 -6.07 -13.90
CA VAL A 83 7.04 -6.69 -14.95
C VAL A 83 6.13 -7.58 -15.80
N ASN A 84 6.10 -7.35 -17.11
CA ASN A 84 5.24 -8.09 -18.06
C ASN A 84 3.77 -8.17 -17.61
N ASP A 85 3.20 -7.04 -17.22
CA ASP A 85 1.82 -6.89 -16.72
C ASP A 85 1.49 -7.70 -15.45
N LYS A 86 2.52 -8.16 -14.71
CA LYS A 86 2.36 -8.80 -13.41
C LYS A 86 3.03 -7.99 -12.31
N LEU A 87 2.40 -7.95 -11.14
CA LEU A 87 3.01 -7.41 -9.93
C LEU A 87 3.90 -8.47 -9.32
N ILE A 88 5.17 -8.14 -9.13
CA ILE A 88 6.15 -8.99 -8.45
C ILE A 88 6.72 -8.27 -7.23
N SER A 89 7.23 -9.05 -6.27
CA SER A 89 7.99 -8.55 -5.13
C SER A 89 9.49 -8.63 -5.46
N VAL A 90 10.17 -7.50 -5.43
CA VAL A 90 11.62 -7.41 -5.67
C VAL A 90 12.32 -7.02 -4.38
N GLN A 91 13.27 -7.84 -3.93
CA GLN A 91 14.04 -7.49 -2.73
C GLN A 91 14.90 -6.26 -2.96
N ILE A 92 14.91 -5.36 -1.98
CA ILE A 92 15.78 -4.19 -1.96
C ILE A 92 16.67 -4.19 -0.72
N PHE A 93 17.80 -3.50 -0.84
CA PHE A 93 18.82 -3.31 0.18
C PHE A 93 19.12 -1.80 0.32
N PRO A 94 19.80 -1.34 1.38
CA PRO A 94 20.15 0.07 1.54
C PRO A 94 20.95 0.67 0.37
N ASP A 95 21.72 -0.15 -0.33
CA ASP A 95 22.54 0.22 -1.49
C ASP A 95 21.90 -0.10 -2.84
N SER A 96 20.64 -0.54 -2.86
CA SER A 96 19.92 -0.84 -4.09
C SER A 96 19.85 0.36 -5.02
N LYS A 97 20.07 0.11 -6.31
CA LYS A 97 19.98 1.13 -7.35
C LYS A 97 18.58 1.17 -7.96
N TYR A 98 18.17 2.37 -8.33
CA TYR A 98 16.84 2.65 -8.88
C TYR A 98 16.95 3.36 -10.22
N GLU A 99 15.91 3.25 -11.01
CA GLU A 99 15.66 4.04 -12.21
C GLU A 99 14.29 4.71 -12.12
N ILE A 100 14.10 5.74 -12.93
CA ILE A 100 12.77 6.35 -13.11
C ILE A 100 12.19 5.81 -14.40
N ASN A 101 11.05 5.11 -14.31
CA ASN A 101 10.40 4.55 -15.50
C ASN A 101 9.71 5.64 -16.33
N LYS A 102 9.17 5.26 -17.51
CA LYS A 102 8.49 6.17 -18.45
C LYS A 102 7.28 6.92 -17.88
N TRP A 103 6.76 6.50 -16.73
CA TRP A 103 5.65 7.17 -16.02
C TRP A 103 6.12 8.07 -14.89
N GLY A 104 7.44 8.19 -14.69
CA GLY A 104 8.03 8.96 -13.60
C GLY A 104 7.95 8.25 -12.24
N ILE A 105 7.87 6.92 -12.24
CA ILE A 105 7.83 6.10 -11.03
C ILE A 105 9.24 5.56 -10.78
N ARG A 106 9.72 5.69 -9.54
CA ARG A 106 10.97 5.11 -9.09
C ARG A 106 10.82 3.60 -8.96
N GLU A 107 11.70 2.83 -9.58
CA GLU A 107 11.69 1.37 -9.53
C GLU A 107 13.09 0.81 -9.32
N PRO A 108 13.27 -0.34 -8.60
CA PRO A 108 14.58 -0.98 -8.52
C PRO A 108 15.01 -1.51 -9.89
N LEU A 109 16.31 -1.50 -10.18
CA LEU A 109 16.84 -2.03 -11.44
C LEU A 109 16.59 -3.53 -11.60
N SER A 110 16.54 -4.28 -10.50
CA SER A 110 16.28 -5.72 -10.53
C SER A 110 14.84 -6.01 -11.01
N ASN A 111 14.71 -7.07 -11.81
CA ASN A 111 13.43 -7.67 -12.21
C ASN A 111 13.28 -9.10 -11.66
N ILE A 112 14.11 -9.48 -10.68
CA ILE A 112 14.07 -10.81 -10.10
C ILE A 112 12.96 -10.87 -9.06
N ALA A 113 11.91 -11.64 -9.35
CA ALA A 113 10.84 -11.90 -8.42
C ALA A 113 11.34 -12.73 -7.23
N ALA A 114 11.06 -12.29 -6.02
CA ALA A 114 11.33 -13.06 -4.83
C ALA A 114 10.21 -14.08 -4.60
N ASN A 115 10.62 -15.34 -4.39
CA ASN A 115 9.70 -16.40 -3.97
C ASN A 115 9.86 -16.60 -2.46
N VAL A 116 9.16 -15.79 -1.68
CA VAL A 116 9.28 -15.75 -0.21
C VAL A 116 7.89 -15.63 0.42
N GLN A 117 7.76 -16.15 1.62
CA GLN A 117 6.62 -15.82 2.46
C GLN A 117 6.75 -14.39 2.96
N LEU A 118 5.69 -13.60 2.80
CA LEU A 118 5.63 -12.22 3.26
C LEU A 118 4.79 -12.14 4.54
N ASP A 119 5.38 -11.60 5.60
CA ASP A 119 4.63 -11.35 6.85
C ASP A 119 3.62 -10.22 6.66
N TYR A 120 4.01 -9.19 5.92
CA TYR A 120 3.18 -8.01 5.65
C TYR A 120 3.25 -7.60 4.17
N VAL A 121 2.11 -7.24 3.61
CA VAL A 121 2.02 -6.54 2.32
C VAL A 121 1.32 -5.20 2.53
N LEU A 122 2.09 -4.12 2.47
CA LEU A 122 1.59 -2.75 2.57
C LEU A 122 1.12 -2.28 1.19
N THR A 123 -0.18 -2.03 1.07
CA THR A 123 -0.88 -1.87 -0.21
C THR A 123 -1.26 -0.41 -0.44
N PRO A 124 -0.93 0.18 -1.61
CA PRO A 124 -1.38 1.51 -1.98
C PRO A 124 -2.86 1.47 -2.37
N LEU A 125 -3.61 2.48 -1.98
CA LEU A 125 -5.00 2.64 -2.35
C LEU A 125 -5.41 4.11 -2.40
N LEU A 126 -6.57 4.38 -2.98
CA LEU A 126 -7.21 5.69 -2.94
C LEU A 126 -8.28 5.73 -1.85
N TYR A 127 -8.98 4.62 -1.65
CA TYR A 127 -10.04 4.50 -0.68
C TYR A 127 -10.18 3.05 -0.17
N CYS A 128 -10.66 2.91 1.05
CA CYS A 128 -11.09 1.62 1.63
C CYS A 128 -12.40 1.84 2.40
N ASP A 129 -13.36 0.92 2.29
CA ASP A 129 -14.58 0.95 3.09
C ASP A 129 -14.41 0.22 4.44
N GLU A 130 -15.42 0.27 5.31
CA GLU A 130 -15.43 -0.37 6.63
C GLU A 130 -15.39 -1.90 6.60
N ARG A 131 -15.45 -2.51 5.42
CA ARG A 131 -15.38 -3.97 5.23
C ARG A 131 -14.05 -4.44 4.67
N GLY A 132 -13.09 -3.54 4.51
CA GLY A 132 -11.79 -3.87 3.93
C GLY A 132 -11.75 -3.93 2.40
N ASN A 133 -12.85 -3.57 1.73
CA ASN A 133 -12.85 -3.46 0.28
C ASN A 133 -12.09 -2.21 -0.14
N ARG A 134 -11.22 -2.34 -1.14
CA ARG A 134 -10.36 -1.23 -1.54
C ARG A 134 -10.61 -0.73 -2.95
N VAL A 135 -10.33 0.53 -3.15
CA VAL A 135 -10.32 1.21 -4.45
C VAL A 135 -8.89 1.66 -4.75
N GLY A 136 -8.24 0.96 -5.68
CA GLY A 136 -6.95 1.35 -6.24
C GLY A 136 -7.09 2.13 -7.54
N TYR A 137 -6.03 2.18 -8.34
CA TYR A 137 -5.99 2.89 -9.63
C TYR A 137 -6.74 2.20 -10.79
N GLY A 138 -7.36 1.03 -10.55
CA GLY A 138 -8.23 0.35 -11.51
C GLY A 138 -7.52 -0.64 -12.45
N ARG A 139 -6.33 -1.11 -12.10
CA ARG A 139 -5.58 -2.12 -12.90
C ARG A 139 -5.68 -3.54 -12.34
N GLY A 140 -6.17 -3.74 -11.12
CA GLY A 140 -6.34 -5.06 -10.50
C GLY A 140 -5.02 -5.78 -10.14
N PHE A 141 -3.86 -5.10 -10.20
CA PHE A 141 -2.56 -5.73 -9.95
C PHE A 141 -2.43 -6.36 -8.56
N TYR A 142 -2.93 -5.69 -7.53
CA TYR A 142 -2.88 -6.24 -6.19
C TYR A 142 -3.90 -7.38 -5.97
N ASP A 143 -5.06 -7.35 -6.64
CA ASP A 143 -6.02 -8.45 -6.59
C ASP A 143 -5.41 -9.70 -7.20
N ALA A 144 -4.82 -9.59 -8.40
CA ALA A 144 -4.10 -10.69 -9.04
C ALA A 144 -2.92 -11.19 -8.18
N PHE A 145 -2.14 -10.26 -7.60
CA PHE A 145 -1.02 -10.62 -6.74
C PHE A 145 -1.46 -11.40 -5.50
N PHE A 146 -2.54 -11.01 -4.85
CA PHE A 146 -3.07 -11.72 -3.67
C PHE A 146 -3.67 -13.07 -4.02
N LEU A 147 -4.29 -13.22 -5.19
CA LEU A 147 -4.80 -14.50 -5.68
C LEU A 147 -3.67 -15.49 -6.00
N GLU A 148 -2.58 -15.01 -6.59
CA GLU A 148 -1.42 -15.85 -6.95
C GLU A 148 -0.55 -16.20 -5.72
N ASN A 149 -0.60 -15.39 -4.62
CA ASN A 149 0.28 -15.54 -3.45
C ASN A 149 -0.54 -15.78 -2.17
N GLN A 150 -0.95 -17.02 -1.94
CA GLN A 150 -1.79 -17.37 -0.79
C GLN A 150 -1.05 -17.38 0.57
N ASN A 151 0.28 -17.31 0.58
CA ASN A 151 1.12 -17.35 1.79
C ASN A 151 1.50 -15.94 2.28
N ILE A 152 0.57 -15.00 2.26
CA ILE A 152 0.75 -13.65 2.80
C ILE A 152 0.18 -13.62 4.21
N GLY A 153 0.97 -13.11 5.19
CA GLY A 153 0.56 -13.00 6.58
C GLY A 153 -0.57 -11.98 6.75
N LYS A 154 -0.31 -10.70 6.44
CA LYS A 154 -1.31 -9.63 6.53
C LYS A 154 -1.30 -8.72 5.31
N LYS A 155 -2.48 -8.48 4.73
CA LYS A 155 -2.72 -7.49 3.67
C LYS A 155 -3.16 -6.18 4.33
N ILE A 156 -2.28 -5.18 4.33
CA ILE A 156 -2.47 -3.92 5.05
C ILE A 156 -2.61 -2.77 4.06
N GLY A 157 -3.72 -2.05 4.13
CA GLY A 157 -3.91 -0.81 3.37
C GLY A 157 -3.33 0.39 4.10
N LEU A 158 -2.64 1.28 3.38
CA LEU A 158 -2.20 2.57 3.90
C LEU A 158 -3.04 3.67 3.27
N ASN A 159 -3.80 4.43 4.07
CA ASN A 159 -4.62 5.53 3.60
C ASN A 159 -4.56 6.73 4.54
N PHE A 160 -4.70 7.95 3.99
CA PHE A 160 -4.80 9.18 4.79
C PHE A 160 -6.21 9.44 5.31
N PHE A 161 -7.21 8.79 4.73
CA PHE A 161 -8.63 9.07 4.96
C PHE A 161 -9.33 7.88 5.59
N GLU A 162 -10.23 8.20 6.52
CA GLU A 162 -11.14 7.22 7.14
C GLU A 162 -12.22 6.76 6.15
N PRO A 163 -12.82 5.58 6.36
CA PRO A 163 -13.91 5.05 5.53
C PRO A 163 -15.23 5.80 5.81
N GLU A 164 -15.60 6.73 4.92
CA GLU A 164 -16.82 7.54 5.03
C GLU A 164 -17.97 7.00 4.16
N GLU A 165 -17.68 6.32 3.05
CA GLU A 165 -18.65 5.81 2.09
C GLU A 165 -18.62 4.28 1.99
N ASN A 166 -19.65 3.70 1.35
CA ASN A 166 -19.68 2.30 0.92
C ASN A 166 -19.31 2.21 -0.57
N ILE A 167 -18.67 1.11 -0.98
CA ILE A 167 -18.37 0.84 -2.38
C ILE A 167 -19.59 0.14 -3.00
N ALA A 168 -20.18 0.74 -4.05
CA ALA A 168 -21.40 0.26 -4.68
C ALA A 168 -21.20 -0.87 -5.70
N ASP A 169 -20.02 -0.93 -6.34
CA ASP A 169 -19.72 -1.80 -7.49
C ASP A 169 -18.55 -2.76 -7.19
N LEU A 170 -18.72 -3.60 -6.16
CA LEU A 170 -17.77 -4.67 -5.82
C LEU A 170 -17.84 -5.79 -6.86
N PHE A 171 -16.69 -6.40 -7.16
CA PHE A 171 -16.56 -7.58 -8.01
C PHE A 171 -16.16 -8.80 -7.17
N GLU A 172 -16.52 -10.01 -7.65
CA GLU A 172 -16.17 -11.27 -6.97
C GLU A 172 -14.67 -11.49 -6.77
N ASN A 173 -13.86 -10.92 -7.66
CA ASN A 173 -12.40 -11.03 -7.60
C ASN A 173 -11.72 -9.91 -6.80
N ASP A 174 -12.49 -9.01 -6.18
CA ASP A 174 -11.93 -8.02 -5.26
C ASP A 174 -11.47 -8.69 -3.99
N ILE A 175 -10.20 -8.61 -3.68
CA ILE A 175 -9.63 -9.21 -2.46
C ILE A 175 -9.63 -8.16 -1.35
N GLN A 176 -10.29 -8.47 -0.25
CA GLN A 176 -10.32 -7.60 0.92
C GLN A 176 -8.95 -7.51 1.60
N LEU A 177 -8.71 -6.37 2.24
CA LEU A 177 -7.60 -6.17 3.16
C LEU A 177 -7.91 -6.89 4.49
N ASP A 178 -6.86 -7.21 5.23
CA ASP A 178 -6.99 -7.68 6.61
C ASP A 178 -7.01 -6.52 7.60
N VAL A 179 -6.30 -5.41 7.25
CA VAL A 179 -6.22 -4.20 8.08
C VAL A 179 -6.16 -2.95 7.21
N LEU A 180 -6.82 -1.89 7.62
CA LEU A 180 -6.60 -0.53 7.14
C LEU A 180 -5.89 0.28 8.23
N LEU A 181 -4.76 0.88 7.88
CA LEU A 181 -4.11 1.89 8.71
C LEU A 181 -4.45 3.27 8.18
N THR A 182 -4.92 4.13 9.08
CA THR A 182 -5.09 5.56 8.85
C THR A 182 -4.22 6.35 9.85
N PRO A 183 -4.01 7.65 9.69
CA PRO A 183 -3.26 8.44 10.66
C PRO A 183 -3.87 8.53 12.06
N TYR A 184 -5.16 8.18 12.19
CA TYR A 184 -5.93 8.41 13.42
C TYR A 184 -6.54 7.15 14.00
N ASP A 185 -6.76 6.12 13.18
CA ASP A 185 -7.37 4.86 13.59
C ASP A 185 -6.84 3.69 12.77
N ASN A 186 -6.98 2.49 13.31
CA ASN A 186 -6.63 1.24 12.65
C ASN A 186 -7.87 0.33 12.66
N LEU A 187 -8.31 -0.09 11.47
CA LEU A 187 -9.45 -0.99 11.33
C LEU A 187 -8.97 -2.39 10.98
N ASP A 188 -9.32 -3.36 11.81
CA ASP A 188 -9.07 -4.79 11.57
C ASP A 188 -10.35 -5.43 11.03
N PHE A 189 -10.24 -6.17 9.92
CA PHE A 189 -11.38 -6.75 9.20
C PHE A 189 -11.51 -8.27 9.38
N ASN A 190 -10.71 -8.87 10.29
CA ASN A 190 -10.74 -10.32 10.58
C ASN A 190 -11.52 -10.62 11.85
#